data_0c32faffeed235891509ba1cce2e53a9
#
_entry.id   0c32faffeed235891509ba1cce2e53a9
#
_cell.length_a   1.000
_cell.length_b   1.000
_cell.length_c   1.000
_cell.angle_alpha   90.00
_cell.angle_beta   90.00
_cell.angle_gamma   90.00
#
_symmetry.space_group_name_H-M   'P 1'
#
loop_
_entity.id
_entity.type
_entity.pdbx_description
1 polymer ?
#
loop_
_entity_poly.entity_id
_entity_poly.type
_entity_poly.pdbx_seq_one_letter_code
_entity_poly.pdbx_strand_id
1 'polypeptide(L)'
;LKQLLVKKGYSTGVGDEGGFAPDFQDADQVLAFLMEAVIQSGYQPGEDIRFALDAASSELYDEESGYYLFPGESRMKGKQVRRSSSEMVQYYKELTERYPIFSIEDGLWEEDWEGWKMLTSAMGSSVQLVGDDLFVTNTRRLKKGIDLGIANAILIKVNQIGTLTESLDAVQMAKEAGYAAIISHRSGETE
;
A
#
# COMPACT_ATOMS: atom_id res chain seq x y z
N LEU A 1 -12.61 13.57 -9.46
CA LEU A 1 -11.16 13.65 -9.56
C LEU A 1 -10.70 14.20 -10.91
N LYS A 2 -11.10 13.60 -12.08
CA LYS A 2 -10.66 14.03 -13.41
C LYS A 2 -10.85 15.53 -13.66
N GLN A 3 -12.05 16.06 -13.38
CA GLN A 3 -12.36 17.47 -13.56
C GLN A 3 -11.48 18.39 -12.69
N LEU A 4 -11.16 17.95 -11.47
CA LEU A 4 -10.29 18.68 -10.57
C LEU A 4 -8.85 18.73 -11.09
N LEU A 5 -8.32 17.60 -11.60
CA LEU A 5 -7.01 17.53 -12.24
C LEU A 5 -6.91 18.51 -13.41
N VAL A 6 -7.88 18.46 -14.34
CA VAL A 6 -7.94 19.37 -15.49
C VAL A 6 -8.00 20.83 -15.04
N LYS A 7 -8.86 21.17 -14.08
CA LYS A 7 -9.02 22.53 -13.56
C LYS A 7 -7.72 23.08 -12.95
N LYS A 8 -6.90 22.21 -12.34
CA LYS A 8 -5.63 22.60 -11.72
C LYS A 8 -4.42 22.42 -12.66
N GLY A 9 -4.64 22.05 -13.92
CA GLY A 9 -3.58 21.95 -14.95
C GLY A 9 -2.73 20.68 -14.84
N TYR A 10 -3.21 19.65 -14.14
CA TYR A 10 -2.53 18.36 -14.07
C TYR A 10 -2.91 17.43 -15.22
N SER A 11 -2.01 16.50 -15.56
CA SER A 11 -2.29 15.43 -16.50
C SER A 11 -3.44 14.54 -16.05
N THR A 12 -4.24 14.09 -17.00
CA THR A 12 -5.26 13.04 -16.80
C THR A 12 -4.91 11.76 -17.56
N GLY A 13 -3.64 11.58 -17.89
CA GLY A 13 -3.13 10.31 -18.38
C GLY A 13 -3.37 9.20 -17.37
N VAL A 14 -3.63 8.00 -17.88
CA VAL A 14 -3.96 6.81 -17.10
C VAL A 14 -2.76 5.88 -17.12
N GLY A 15 -2.36 5.39 -15.96
CA GLY A 15 -1.33 4.36 -15.82
C GLY A 15 -1.88 2.95 -16.11
N ASP A 16 -1.00 1.96 -16.04
CA ASP A 16 -1.31 0.56 -16.38
C ASP A 16 -2.42 -0.04 -15.50
N GLU A 17 -2.52 0.39 -14.25
CA GLU A 17 -3.58 -0.01 -13.31
C GLU A 17 -4.91 0.76 -13.50
N GLY A 18 -5.03 1.61 -14.53
CA GLY A 18 -6.26 2.31 -14.87
C GLY A 18 -6.52 3.59 -14.06
N GLY A 19 -5.66 3.94 -13.10
CA GLY A 19 -5.73 5.18 -12.32
C GLY A 19 -5.06 6.37 -13.01
N PHE A 20 -5.43 7.60 -12.62
CA PHE A 20 -4.72 8.79 -13.07
C PHE A 20 -3.30 8.83 -12.50
N ALA A 21 -2.33 9.18 -13.34
CA ALA A 21 -0.91 9.25 -12.99
C ALA A 21 -0.33 10.67 -13.22
N PRO A 22 -0.81 11.70 -12.52
CA PRO A 22 -0.22 13.04 -12.60
C PRO A 22 1.09 13.10 -11.81
N ASP A 23 2.01 13.99 -12.21
CA ASP A 23 3.25 14.27 -11.48
C ASP A 23 2.94 15.11 -10.24
N PHE A 24 2.84 14.46 -9.09
CA PHE A 24 2.76 15.10 -7.79
C PHE A 24 4.12 15.12 -7.07
N GLN A 25 4.27 16.01 -6.08
CA GLN A 25 5.54 16.20 -5.37
C GLN A 25 5.84 15.06 -4.39
N ASP A 26 4.79 14.57 -3.72
CA ASP A 26 4.86 13.52 -2.71
C ASP A 26 3.45 12.95 -2.44
N ALA A 27 3.36 11.93 -1.60
CA ALA A 27 2.08 11.31 -1.24
C ALA A 27 1.15 12.27 -0.48
N ASP A 28 1.69 13.24 0.26
CA ASP A 28 0.89 14.26 0.94
C ASP A 28 0.06 15.08 -0.07
N GLN A 29 0.69 15.51 -1.15
CA GLN A 29 -0.01 16.22 -2.21
C GLN A 29 -1.07 15.36 -2.90
N VAL A 30 -0.79 14.06 -3.13
CA VAL A 30 -1.77 13.11 -3.68
C VAL A 30 -2.99 13.00 -2.78
N LEU A 31 -2.77 12.75 -1.49
CA LEU A 31 -3.84 12.53 -0.53
C LEU A 31 -4.66 13.80 -0.29
N ALA A 32 -4.02 14.98 -0.23
CA ALA A 32 -4.73 16.26 -0.16
C ALA A 32 -5.62 16.48 -1.39
N PHE A 33 -5.15 16.08 -2.56
CA PHE A 33 -5.90 16.19 -3.81
C PHE A 33 -7.10 15.23 -3.84
N LEU A 34 -6.93 14.01 -3.34
CA LEU A 34 -8.02 13.04 -3.19
C LEU A 34 -9.07 13.53 -2.17
N MET A 35 -8.64 14.08 -1.03
CA MET A 35 -9.52 14.71 -0.05
C MET A 35 -10.40 15.80 -0.68
N GLU A 36 -9.77 16.70 -1.44
CA GLU A 36 -10.50 17.78 -2.14
C GLU A 36 -11.51 17.18 -3.14
N ALA A 37 -11.14 16.13 -3.87
CA ALA A 37 -12.04 15.48 -4.82
C ALA A 37 -13.24 14.83 -4.14
N VAL A 38 -13.04 14.18 -2.99
CA VAL A 38 -14.11 13.58 -2.17
C VAL A 38 -15.10 14.66 -1.72
N ILE A 39 -14.59 15.74 -1.12
CA ILE A 39 -15.41 16.86 -0.62
C ILE A 39 -16.19 17.53 -1.76
N GLN A 40 -15.54 17.81 -2.89
CA GLN A 40 -16.21 18.42 -4.06
C GLN A 40 -17.27 17.52 -4.70
N SER A 41 -17.21 16.22 -4.44
CA SER A 41 -18.21 15.24 -4.89
C SER A 41 -19.40 15.10 -3.92
N GLY A 42 -19.38 15.83 -2.81
CA GLY A 42 -20.46 15.84 -1.80
C GLY A 42 -20.34 14.72 -0.77
N TYR A 43 -19.21 14.04 -0.70
CA TYR A 43 -18.97 12.99 0.28
C TYR A 43 -18.07 13.46 1.43
N GLN A 44 -18.14 12.77 2.55
CA GLN A 44 -17.35 13.05 3.76
C GLN A 44 -16.15 12.10 3.84
N PRO A 45 -14.90 12.63 3.79
CA PRO A 45 -13.72 11.80 3.98
C PRO A 45 -13.71 11.16 5.38
N GLY A 46 -13.38 9.87 5.43
CA GLY A 46 -13.34 9.10 6.68
C GLY A 46 -14.67 8.46 7.07
N GLU A 47 -15.79 9.02 6.65
CA GLU A 47 -17.14 8.47 6.87
C GLU A 47 -17.62 7.72 5.64
N ASP A 48 -17.80 8.42 4.51
CA ASP A 48 -18.28 7.83 3.27
C ASP A 48 -17.18 7.18 2.46
N ILE A 49 -15.97 7.78 2.46
CA ILE A 49 -14.81 7.33 1.68
C ILE A 49 -13.57 7.34 2.54
N ARG A 50 -12.85 6.22 2.52
CA ARG A 50 -11.50 6.05 3.10
C ARG A 50 -10.52 5.71 1.99
N PHE A 51 -9.24 5.94 2.26
CA PHE A 51 -8.18 5.67 1.31
C PHE A 51 -7.50 4.34 1.60
N ALA A 52 -7.13 3.64 0.54
CA ALA A 52 -6.23 2.51 0.56
C ALA A 52 -4.98 2.88 -0.26
N LEU A 53 -3.81 2.62 0.30
CA LEU A 53 -2.52 2.85 -0.36
C LEU A 53 -1.96 1.49 -0.78
N ASP A 54 -1.48 1.40 -2.01
CA ASP A 54 -0.52 0.42 -2.44
C ASP A 54 0.82 1.14 -2.60
N ALA A 55 1.73 0.91 -1.66
CA ALA A 55 3.00 1.63 -1.60
C ALA A 55 4.08 0.98 -2.47
N ALA A 56 3.91 -0.31 -2.81
CA ALA A 56 4.84 -1.11 -3.61
C ALA A 56 6.31 -0.87 -3.22
N SER A 57 6.58 -0.87 -1.90
CA SER A 57 7.84 -0.36 -1.34
C SER A 57 9.07 -1.20 -1.69
N SER A 58 8.87 -2.43 -2.21
CA SER A 58 9.97 -3.23 -2.76
C SER A 58 10.64 -2.52 -3.94
N GLU A 59 9.90 -1.76 -4.74
CA GLU A 59 10.45 -0.97 -5.85
C GLU A 59 11.26 0.25 -5.40
N LEU A 60 11.06 0.68 -4.17
CA LEU A 60 11.77 1.83 -3.59
C LEU A 60 13.02 1.40 -2.82
N TYR A 61 13.13 0.13 -2.44
CA TYR A 61 14.21 -0.34 -1.58
C TYR A 61 15.50 -0.58 -2.37
N ASP A 62 16.58 0.02 -1.89
CA ASP A 62 17.92 -0.15 -2.41
C ASP A 62 18.73 -1.06 -1.47
N GLU A 63 18.95 -2.29 -1.90
CA GLU A 63 19.61 -3.33 -1.11
C GLU A 63 21.08 -2.96 -0.76
N GLU A 64 21.75 -2.17 -1.61
CA GLU A 64 23.13 -1.77 -1.37
C GLU A 64 23.24 -0.77 -0.21
N SER A 65 22.34 0.22 -0.17
CA SER A 65 22.34 1.24 0.88
C SER A 65 21.49 0.89 2.11
N GLY A 66 20.53 -0.03 1.97
CA GLY A 66 19.55 -0.36 3.01
C GLY A 66 18.51 0.71 3.26
N TYR A 67 18.22 1.57 2.26
CA TYR A 67 17.25 2.65 2.35
C TYR A 67 16.18 2.55 1.28
N TYR A 68 15.00 3.07 1.58
CA TYR A 68 13.94 3.34 0.62
C TYR A 68 14.21 4.66 -0.08
N LEU A 69 14.41 4.63 -1.39
CA LEU A 69 14.73 5.80 -2.22
C LEU A 69 13.47 6.35 -2.87
N PHE A 70 13.31 7.65 -2.84
CA PHE A 70 12.16 8.36 -3.40
C PHE A 70 12.59 9.26 -4.58
N PRO A 71 12.80 8.69 -5.79
CA PRO A 71 13.33 9.45 -6.93
C PRO A 71 12.40 10.59 -7.36
N GLY A 72 11.08 10.39 -7.31
CA GLY A 72 10.08 11.41 -7.60
C GLY A 72 10.20 12.60 -6.66
N GLU A 73 10.13 12.34 -5.35
CA GLU A 73 10.30 13.40 -4.33
C GLU A 73 11.68 14.06 -4.44
N SER A 74 12.73 13.29 -4.69
CA SER A 74 14.10 13.80 -4.82
C SER A 74 14.21 14.80 -5.96
N ARG A 75 13.63 14.48 -7.12
CA ARG A 75 13.59 15.37 -8.29
C ARG A 75 12.84 16.67 -7.97
N MET A 76 11.67 16.55 -7.33
CA MET A 76 10.83 17.71 -7.03
C MET A 76 11.41 18.58 -5.94
N LYS A 77 12.11 18.01 -4.95
CA LYS A 77 12.73 18.74 -3.84
C LYS A 77 14.17 19.19 -4.13
N GLY A 78 14.74 18.79 -5.28
CA GLY A 78 16.12 19.14 -5.65
C GLY A 78 17.20 18.56 -4.73
N LYS A 79 16.88 17.52 -3.96
CA LYS A 79 17.79 16.81 -3.05
C LYS A 79 17.38 15.35 -2.91
N GLN A 80 18.34 14.48 -2.62
CA GLN A 80 18.05 13.08 -2.36
C GLN A 80 17.08 12.93 -1.17
N VAL A 81 15.96 12.24 -1.40
CA VAL A 81 15.02 11.83 -0.36
C VAL A 81 15.12 10.31 -0.23
N ARG A 82 15.48 9.88 0.97
CA ARG A 82 15.56 8.47 1.36
C ARG A 82 15.05 8.28 2.77
N ARG A 83 14.56 7.09 3.08
CA ARG A 83 14.04 6.75 4.41
C ARG A 83 14.55 5.37 4.82
N SER A 84 14.93 5.21 6.07
CA SER A 84 15.11 3.91 6.72
C SER A 84 13.75 3.28 7.02
N SER A 85 13.71 2.01 7.41
CA SER A 85 12.45 1.33 7.80
C SER A 85 11.71 2.05 8.92
N SER A 86 12.44 2.54 9.92
CA SER A 86 11.84 3.32 11.01
C SER A 86 11.28 4.68 10.56
N GLU A 87 11.95 5.35 9.62
CA GLU A 87 11.47 6.58 9.02
C GLU A 87 10.27 6.35 8.11
N MET A 88 10.18 5.18 7.44
CA MET A 88 8.97 4.77 6.69
C MET A 88 7.78 4.58 7.64
N VAL A 89 7.97 3.90 8.76
CA VAL A 89 6.91 3.74 9.78
C VAL A 89 6.42 5.10 10.28
N GLN A 90 7.34 6.01 10.60
CA GLN A 90 6.98 7.36 11.03
C GLN A 90 6.25 8.14 9.93
N TYR A 91 6.69 8.02 8.70
CA TYR A 91 6.04 8.64 7.54
C TYR A 91 4.59 8.18 7.36
N TYR A 92 4.32 6.87 7.47
CA TYR A 92 2.94 6.35 7.40
C TYR A 92 2.08 6.81 8.58
N LYS A 93 2.64 6.88 9.78
CA LYS A 93 1.92 7.44 10.95
C LYS A 93 1.48 8.87 10.68
N GLU A 94 2.37 9.72 10.22
CA GLU A 94 2.07 11.12 9.89
C GLU A 94 0.99 11.25 8.80
N LEU A 95 1.00 10.36 7.80
CA LEU A 95 -0.04 10.33 6.78
C LEU A 95 -1.39 9.88 7.36
N THR A 96 -1.42 8.84 8.19
CA THR A 96 -2.67 8.33 8.78
C THR A 96 -3.28 9.27 9.83
N GLU A 97 -2.49 10.12 10.47
CA GLU A 97 -2.97 11.18 11.36
C GLU A 97 -3.69 12.31 10.60
N ARG A 98 -3.33 12.53 9.35
CA ARG A 98 -3.87 13.63 8.52
C ARG A 98 -4.94 13.21 7.54
N TYR A 99 -4.90 11.98 7.11
CA TYR A 99 -5.77 11.45 6.05
C TYR A 99 -6.48 10.19 6.52
N PRO A 100 -7.72 9.94 6.06
CA PRO A 100 -8.50 8.77 6.45
C PRO A 100 -8.02 7.50 5.72
N ILE A 101 -6.77 7.11 5.96
CA ILE A 101 -6.16 5.92 5.41
C ILE A 101 -6.65 4.72 6.20
N PHE A 102 -7.28 3.77 5.53
CA PHE A 102 -7.78 2.53 6.10
C PHE A 102 -6.79 1.38 5.94
N SER A 103 -6.08 1.36 4.81
CA SER A 103 -5.24 0.23 4.41
C SER A 103 -3.94 0.70 3.78
N ILE A 104 -2.84 -0.01 4.06
CA ILE A 104 -1.54 0.15 3.43
C ILE A 104 -1.09 -1.24 2.96
N GLU A 105 -0.93 -1.38 1.66
CA GLU A 105 -0.41 -2.56 0.99
C GLU A 105 1.08 -2.36 0.69
N ASP A 106 1.87 -3.39 0.95
CA ASP A 106 3.33 -3.44 0.76
C ASP A 106 4.07 -2.18 1.22
N GLY A 107 3.76 -1.79 2.46
CA GLY A 107 4.30 -0.57 3.08
C GLY A 107 5.82 -0.61 3.27
N LEU A 108 6.44 -1.78 3.22
CA LEU A 108 7.88 -2.00 3.32
C LEU A 108 8.30 -3.12 2.35
N TRP A 109 9.62 -3.20 2.10
CA TRP A 109 10.22 -4.25 1.28
C TRP A 109 9.84 -5.66 1.77
N GLU A 110 9.60 -6.57 0.85
CA GLU A 110 9.11 -7.93 1.10
C GLU A 110 10.05 -8.81 1.96
N GLU A 111 11.32 -8.43 2.09
CA GLU A 111 12.29 -9.10 2.98
C GLU A 111 12.64 -8.26 4.23
N ASP A 112 12.06 -7.09 4.42
CA ASP A 112 12.27 -6.26 5.61
C ASP A 112 11.37 -6.70 6.79
N TRP A 113 11.54 -7.96 7.22
CA TRP A 113 10.71 -8.57 8.27
C TRP A 113 10.73 -7.80 9.60
N GLU A 114 11.87 -7.20 9.96
CA GLU A 114 11.98 -6.38 11.17
C GLU A 114 11.26 -5.04 11.02
N GLY A 115 11.37 -4.41 9.85
CA GLY A 115 10.60 -3.21 9.52
C GLY A 115 9.09 -3.48 9.56
N TRP A 116 8.64 -4.58 8.98
CA TRP A 116 7.24 -4.99 9.02
C TRP A 116 6.74 -5.22 10.46
N LYS A 117 7.59 -5.76 11.33
CA LYS A 117 7.25 -5.91 12.75
C LYS A 117 7.08 -4.55 13.44
N MET A 118 7.99 -3.60 13.16
CA MET A 118 7.85 -2.22 13.66
C MET A 118 6.56 -1.57 13.13
N LEU A 119 6.27 -1.69 11.84
CA LEU A 119 5.08 -1.14 11.21
C LEU A 119 3.81 -1.72 11.85
N THR A 120 3.76 -3.05 12.02
CA THR A 120 2.59 -3.72 12.61
C THR A 120 2.38 -3.32 14.06
N SER A 121 3.46 -3.25 14.85
CA SER A 121 3.39 -2.81 16.24
C SER A 121 2.92 -1.36 16.38
N ALA A 122 3.29 -0.50 15.42
CA ALA A 122 2.97 0.92 15.47
C ALA A 122 1.53 1.23 15.05
N MET A 123 0.94 0.49 14.11
CA MET A 123 -0.33 0.87 13.52
C MET A 123 -1.25 -0.29 13.11
N GLY A 124 -0.87 -1.53 13.31
CA GLY A 124 -1.68 -2.70 12.94
C GLY A 124 -3.02 -2.84 13.71
N SER A 125 -3.19 -2.12 14.82
CA SER A 125 -4.47 -2.07 15.53
C SER A 125 -5.51 -1.12 14.91
N SER A 126 -5.08 -0.20 14.05
CA SER A 126 -5.93 0.85 13.45
C SER A 126 -5.92 0.86 11.93
N VAL A 127 -4.91 0.26 11.30
CA VAL A 127 -4.72 0.23 9.85
C VAL A 127 -4.65 -1.23 9.39
N GLN A 128 -5.30 -1.52 8.27
CA GLN A 128 -5.15 -2.80 7.58
C GLN A 128 -3.80 -2.81 6.84
N LEU A 129 -2.89 -3.65 7.30
CA LEU A 129 -1.55 -3.83 6.73
C LEU A 129 -1.56 -5.08 5.85
N VAL A 130 -1.53 -4.87 4.55
CA VAL A 130 -1.71 -5.91 3.54
C VAL A 130 -0.36 -6.33 2.98
N GLY A 131 -0.10 -7.63 2.95
CA GLY A 131 1.04 -8.19 2.24
C GLY A 131 0.60 -8.76 0.89
N ASP A 132 1.04 -8.15 -0.20
CA ASP A 132 1.02 -8.71 -1.56
C ASP A 132 2.38 -9.36 -1.85
N ASP A 133 3.40 -8.58 -2.16
CA ASP A 133 4.77 -9.08 -2.40
C ASP A 133 5.36 -9.76 -1.15
N LEU A 134 5.01 -9.26 0.03
CA LEU A 134 5.42 -9.87 1.30
C LEU A 134 5.02 -11.35 1.37
N PHE A 135 3.82 -11.71 0.94
CA PHE A 135 3.25 -13.06 1.10
C PHE A 135 3.11 -13.85 -0.20
N VAL A 136 2.99 -13.19 -1.35
CA VAL A 136 2.83 -13.78 -2.71
C VAL A 136 1.82 -14.93 -2.77
N THR A 137 0.72 -14.82 -2.01
CA THR A 137 -0.31 -15.89 -1.84
C THR A 137 0.26 -17.22 -1.34
N ASN A 138 1.47 -17.20 -0.73
CA ASN A 138 2.21 -18.40 -0.34
C ASN A 138 2.04 -18.71 1.15
N THR A 139 1.54 -19.89 1.46
CA THR A 139 1.28 -20.34 2.85
C THR A 139 2.51 -20.36 3.73
N ARG A 140 3.72 -20.61 3.18
CA ARG A 140 4.96 -20.61 3.97
C ARG A 140 5.36 -19.21 4.38
N ARG A 141 5.26 -18.23 3.45
CA ARG A 141 5.54 -16.82 3.76
C ARG A 141 4.48 -16.26 4.71
N LEU A 142 3.21 -16.57 4.48
CA LEU A 142 2.12 -16.18 5.36
C LEU A 142 2.33 -16.74 6.78
N LYS A 143 2.66 -18.04 6.90
CA LYS A 143 2.95 -18.65 8.20
C LYS A 143 4.11 -17.94 8.92
N LYS A 144 5.20 -17.61 8.20
CA LYS A 144 6.31 -16.84 8.78
C LYS A 144 5.83 -15.48 9.31
N GLY A 145 4.98 -14.78 8.54
CA GLY A 145 4.40 -13.50 8.97
C GLY A 145 3.54 -13.63 10.22
N ILE A 146 2.68 -14.65 10.26
CA ILE A 146 1.84 -14.96 11.43
C ILE A 146 2.71 -15.25 12.67
N ASP A 147 3.72 -16.11 12.53
CA ASP A 147 4.62 -16.49 13.63
C ASP A 147 5.41 -15.28 14.18
N LEU A 148 5.71 -14.30 13.33
CA LEU A 148 6.39 -13.05 13.69
C LEU A 148 5.43 -11.95 14.16
N GLY A 149 4.12 -12.11 13.98
CA GLY A 149 3.09 -11.12 14.31
C GLY A 149 3.19 -9.88 13.43
N ILE A 150 3.37 -10.05 12.11
CA ILE A 150 3.51 -8.96 11.14
C ILE A 150 2.37 -8.96 10.12
N ALA A 151 1.99 -7.75 9.67
CA ALA A 151 0.79 -7.50 8.87
C ALA A 151 -0.51 -7.93 9.61
N ASN A 152 -1.65 -7.81 8.97
CA ASN A 152 -2.93 -8.30 9.45
C ASN A 152 -3.90 -8.65 8.31
N ALA A 153 -3.38 -8.61 7.08
CA ALA A 153 -4.10 -8.98 5.87
C ALA A 153 -3.14 -9.54 4.81
N ILE A 154 -3.67 -10.40 3.96
CA ILE A 154 -2.97 -10.93 2.78
C ILE A 154 -3.77 -10.62 1.53
N LEU A 155 -3.09 -10.25 0.44
CA LEU A 155 -3.68 -10.19 -0.89
C LEU A 155 -3.62 -11.58 -1.54
N ILE A 156 -4.73 -12.03 -2.10
CA ILE A 156 -4.86 -13.35 -2.73
C ILE A 156 -4.91 -13.19 -4.24
N LYS A 157 -3.91 -13.74 -4.91
CA LYS A 157 -3.75 -13.77 -6.37
C LYS A 157 -3.62 -15.21 -6.80
N VAL A 158 -4.72 -15.82 -7.28
CA VAL A 158 -4.80 -17.27 -7.58
C VAL A 158 -3.72 -17.70 -8.58
N ASN A 159 -3.46 -16.90 -9.61
CA ASN A 159 -2.44 -17.21 -10.61
C ASN A 159 -0.99 -16.99 -10.14
N GLN A 160 -0.77 -16.36 -9.00
CA GLN A 160 0.57 -16.12 -8.42
C GLN A 160 1.11 -17.39 -7.75
N ILE A 161 0.28 -18.10 -6.98
CA ILE A 161 0.65 -19.39 -6.37
C ILE A 161 0.43 -20.55 -7.33
N GLY A 162 -0.53 -20.44 -8.25
CA GLY A 162 -0.72 -21.33 -9.39
C GLY A 162 -1.86 -22.33 -9.29
N THR A 163 -2.41 -22.63 -8.11
CA THR A 163 -3.56 -23.51 -7.95
C THR A 163 -4.63 -22.92 -7.06
N LEU A 164 -5.88 -23.26 -7.33
CA LEU A 164 -7.00 -22.84 -6.47
C LEU A 164 -6.88 -23.45 -5.07
N THR A 165 -6.40 -24.69 -4.95
CA THR A 165 -6.22 -25.35 -3.66
C THR A 165 -5.25 -24.59 -2.77
N GLU A 166 -4.06 -24.24 -3.27
CA GLU A 166 -3.07 -23.47 -2.51
C GLU A 166 -3.60 -22.08 -2.13
N SER A 167 -4.37 -21.45 -3.03
CA SER A 167 -5.02 -20.16 -2.73
C SER A 167 -6.04 -20.28 -1.60
N LEU A 168 -6.86 -21.35 -1.61
CA LEU A 168 -7.82 -21.61 -0.54
C LEU A 168 -7.13 -21.95 0.78
N ASP A 169 -6.02 -22.69 0.74
CA ASP A 169 -5.20 -22.99 1.92
C ASP A 169 -4.63 -21.69 2.54
N ALA A 170 -4.17 -20.75 1.71
CA ALA A 170 -3.73 -19.44 2.17
C ALA A 170 -4.86 -18.63 2.81
N VAL A 171 -6.05 -18.62 2.19
CA VAL A 171 -7.25 -17.96 2.74
C VAL A 171 -7.65 -18.58 4.09
N GLN A 172 -7.64 -19.90 4.19
CA GLN A 172 -7.99 -20.59 5.43
C GLN A 172 -7.00 -20.29 6.54
N MET A 173 -5.70 -20.37 6.24
CA MET A 173 -4.63 -20.03 7.20
C MET A 173 -4.72 -18.59 7.69
N ALA A 174 -4.97 -17.62 6.79
CA ALA A 174 -5.17 -16.22 7.15
C ALA A 174 -6.32 -16.05 8.12
N LYS A 175 -7.49 -16.64 7.81
CA LYS A 175 -8.69 -16.56 8.66
C LYS A 175 -8.47 -17.19 10.03
N GLU A 176 -7.82 -18.34 10.12
CA GLU A 176 -7.50 -19.01 11.39
C GLU A 176 -6.57 -18.17 12.28
N ALA A 177 -5.71 -17.37 11.68
CA ALA A 177 -4.82 -16.44 12.36
C ALA A 177 -5.45 -15.07 12.66
N GLY A 178 -6.70 -14.83 12.25
CA GLY A 178 -7.37 -13.54 12.41
C GLY A 178 -6.96 -12.47 11.39
N TYR A 179 -6.30 -12.88 10.30
CA TYR A 179 -5.94 -11.98 9.19
C TYR A 179 -7.11 -11.85 8.22
N ALA A 180 -7.24 -10.68 7.60
CA ALA A 180 -8.12 -10.51 6.45
C ALA A 180 -7.50 -11.14 5.20
N ALA A 181 -8.34 -11.78 4.36
CA ALA A 181 -7.96 -12.25 3.04
C ALA A 181 -8.67 -11.39 2.00
N ILE A 182 -7.92 -10.68 1.18
CA ILE A 182 -8.41 -9.76 0.15
C ILE A 182 -8.20 -10.42 -1.20
N ILE A 183 -9.27 -10.61 -1.96
CA ILE A 183 -9.18 -11.20 -3.29
C ILE A 183 -8.84 -10.11 -4.30
N SER A 184 -7.72 -10.26 -4.98
CA SER A 184 -7.25 -9.30 -5.98
C SER A 184 -7.83 -9.61 -7.36
N HIS A 185 -7.99 -8.57 -8.17
CA HIS A 185 -8.12 -8.69 -9.61
C HIS A 185 -6.78 -9.08 -10.26
N ARG A 186 -6.83 -9.57 -11.49
CA ARG A 186 -5.67 -9.75 -12.36
C ARG A 186 -5.99 -9.18 -13.74
N SER A 187 -4.97 -8.77 -14.47
CA SER A 187 -5.14 -8.27 -15.84
C SER A 187 -5.77 -9.33 -16.73
N GLY A 188 -6.89 -9.01 -17.40
CA GLY A 188 -7.60 -9.90 -18.30
C GLY A 188 -8.55 -10.91 -17.63
N GLU A 189 -8.77 -10.83 -16.32
CA GLU A 189 -9.72 -11.68 -15.59
C GLU A 189 -11.10 -11.03 -15.39
N THR A 190 -11.26 -9.78 -15.77
CA THR A 190 -12.54 -9.05 -15.76
C THR A 190 -13.07 -8.89 -17.17
N GLU A 191 -14.31 -9.30 -17.42
CA GLU A 191 -15.06 -9.08 -18.67
C GLU A 191 -15.90 -7.79 -18.58
#